data_0693a38c60c1651f128ca96aed638959
#
_entry.id   0693a38c60c1651f128ca96aed638959
#
_cell.length_a   1.000
_cell.length_b   1.000
_cell.length_c   1.000
_cell.angle_alpha   90.00
_cell.angle_beta   90.00
_cell.angle_gamma   90.00
#
_symmetry.space_group_name_H-M   'P 1'
#
loop_
_entity.id
_entity.type
_entity.pdbx_description
1 polymer ?
#
loop_
_entity_poly.entity_id
_entity_poly.type
_entity_poly.pdbx_seq_one_letter_code
_entity_poly.pdbx_strand_id
1 'polypeptide(L)'
;WRKNILDKYKVKVNPRAISELDRIYKYIADDKLSPQNARGQVDRIKKAVLNLDTFPQSHQERNEGRYAGKGYRQLLIDNYVVIFRIDELHKTVYVVTIQYQGRNL
;
A
#
# COMPACT_ATOMS: atom_id res chain seq x y z
N TRP A 1 -3.15 -19.74 18.57
CA TRP A 1 -1.97 -19.04 18.04
C TRP A 1 -1.48 -19.64 16.72
N ARG A 2 -1.69 -20.91 16.52
CA ARG A 2 -1.38 -21.52 15.23
C ARG A 2 -2.22 -20.96 14.10
N LYS A 3 -3.41 -20.52 14.43
CA LYS A 3 -4.29 -19.89 13.46
C LYS A 3 -3.63 -18.74 12.73
N ASN A 4 -2.77 -18.02 13.43
CA ASN A 4 -2.14 -16.84 12.84
C ASN A 4 -1.29 -17.21 11.62
N ILE A 5 -0.72 -18.41 11.64
CA ILE A 5 0.06 -18.90 10.50
C ILE A 5 -0.86 -19.28 9.35
N LEU A 6 -2.02 -19.83 9.70
CA LEU A 6 -2.99 -20.29 8.71
C LEU A 6 -3.86 -19.17 8.15
N ASP A 7 -3.94 -18.06 8.87
CA ASP A 7 -4.81 -16.93 8.50
C ASP A 7 -4.10 -15.87 7.70
N LYS A 8 -3.09 -16.26 6.92
CA LYS A 8 -2.44 -15.31 6.03
C LYS A 8 -3.35 -14.98 4.86
N TYR A 9 -3.29 -13.71 4.50
CA TYR A 9 -4.05 -13.18 3.38
C TYR A 9 -3.19 -13.18 2.13
N LYS A 10 -3.82 -13.35 0.99
CA LYS A 10 -3.17 -13.06 -0.28
C LYS A 10 -3.14 -11.56 -0.47
N VAL A 11 -2.07 -11.05 -1.03
CA VAL A 11 -1.97 -9.63 -1.33
C VAL A 11 -1.94 -9.47 -2.84
N LYS A 12 -2.93 -8.76 -3.37
CA LYS A 12 -3.02 -8.46 -4.79
C LYS A 12 -2.90 -6.96 -4.99
N VAL A 13 -2.03 -6.57 -5.89
CA VAL A 13 -1.80 -5.16 -6.17
C VAL A 13 -2.43 -4.81 -7.50
N ASN A 14 -3.33 -3.83 -7.46
CA ASN A 14 -4.01 -3.34 -8.66
C ASN A 14 -2.99 -2.84 -9.68
N PRO A 15 -3.21 -3.06 -10.99
CA PRO A 15 -2.32 -2.48 -12.01
C PRO A 15 -2.10 -0.98 -11.86
N ARG A 16 -3.13 -0.26 -11.45
CA ARG A 16 -3.01 1.17 -11.15
C ARG A 16 -1.96 1.45 -10.09
N ALA A 17 -1.99 0.67 -8.99
CA ALA A 17 -1.05 0.86 -7.89
C ALA A 17 0.38 0.50 -8.33
N ILE A 18 0.53 -0.52 -9.15
CA ILE A 18 1.84 -0.90 -9.70
C ILE A 18 2.39 0.25 -10.54
N SER A 19 1.56 0.82 -11.39
CA SER A 19 1.92 1.95 -12.25
C SER A 19 2.32 3.17 -11.41
N GLU A 20 1.59 3.41 -10.34
CA GLU A 20 1.88 4.52 -9.43
C GLU A 20 3.20 4.33 -8.71
N LEU A 21 3.51 3.11 -8.31
CA LEU A 21 4.79 2.80 -7.69
C LEU A 21 5.94 3.03 -8.65
N ASP A 22 5.76 2.66 -9.91
CA ASP A 22 6.76 2.91 -10.95
C ASP A 22 6.99 4.41 -11.16
N ARG A 23 5.93 5.22 -11.13
CA ARG A 23 6.05 6.67 -11.23
C ARG A 23 6.79 7.27 -10.04
N ILE A 24 6.56 6.75 -8.85
CA ILE A 24 7.29 7.18 -7.66
C ILE A 24 8.77 6.93 -7.85
N TYR A 25 9.12 5.73 -8.34
CA TYR A 25 10.51 5.40 -8.62
C TYR A 25 11.12 6.38 -9.62
N LYS A 26 10.46 6.61 -10.74
CA LYS A 26 10.98 7.49 -11.80
C LYS A 26 11.12 8.92 -11.32
N TYR A 27 10.16 9.40 -10.53
CA TYR A 27 10.23 10.75 -9.99
C TYR A 27 11.48 10.94 -9.13
N ILE A 28 11.74 10.01 -8.22
CA ILE A 28 12.88 10.14 -7.31
C ILE A 28 14.19 9.92 -8.08
N ALA A 29 14.22 8.92 -8.96
CA ALA A 29 15.44 8.58 -9.69
C ALA A 29 15.84 9.67 -10.69
N ASP A 30 14.87 10.20 -11.43
CA ASP A 30 15.14 11.12 -12.54
C ASP A 30 15.03 12.58 -12.11
N ASP A 31 13.91 12.97 -11.50
CA ASP A 31 13.68 14.38 -11.14
C ASP A 31 14.53 14.81 -9.96
N LYS A 32 14.74 13.91 -8.99
CA LYS A 32 15.59 14.18 -7.84
C LYS A 32 17.01 13.70 -8.03
N LEU A 33 17.32 13.09 -9.17
CA LEU A 33 18.65 12.60 -9.51
C LEU A 33 19.24 11.68 -8.43
N SER A 34 18.39 10.81 -7.88
CA SER A 34 18.82 9.94 -6.78
C SER A 34 18.29 8.51 -6.96
N PRO A 35 18.92 7.72 -7.88
CA PRO A 35 18.47 6.34 -8.12
C PRO A 35 18.51 5.45 -6.88
N GLN A 36 19.50 5.67 -6.00
CA GLN A 36 19.61 4.87 -4.79
C GLN A 36 18.46 5.16 -3.82
N ASN A 37 18.10 6.42 -3.67
CA ASN A 37 16.95 6.79 -2.83
C ASN A 37 15.65 6.27 -3.42
N ALA A 38 15.53 6.29 -4.74
CA ALA A 38 14.36 5.74 -5.42
C ALA A 38 14.20 4.26 -5.12
N ARG A 39 15.28 3.51 -5.21
CA ARG A 39 15.27 2.07 -4.95
C ARG A 39 14.90 1.78 -3.50
N GLY A 40 15.52 2.49 -2.57
CA GLY A 40 15.24 2.32 -1.14
C GLY A 40 13.79 2.65 -0.79
N GLN A 41 13.27 3.74 -1.34
CA GLN A 41 11.88 4.14 -1.09
C GLN A 41 10.90 3.11 -1.61
N VAL A 42 11.10 2.65 -2.84
CA VAL A 42 10.21 1.66 -3.45
C VAL A 42 10.29 0.33 -2.72
N ASP A 43 11.50 -0.07 -2.29
CA ASP A 43 11.66 -1.31 -1.54
C ASP A 43 10.93 -1.27 -0.21
N ARG A 44 10.96 -0.14 0.49
CA ARG A 44 10.23 0.00 1.75
C ARG A 44 8.73 -0.10 1.55
N ILE A 45 8.22 0.51 0.48
CA ILE A 45 6.79 0.42 0.15
C ILE A 45 6.42 -1.02 -0.18
N LYS A 46 7.22 -1.69 -1.00
CA LYS A 46 6.97 -3.09 -1.37
C LYS A 46 6.94 -4.01 -0.17
N LYS A 47 7.90 -3.86 0.74
CA LYS A 47 7.95 -4.68 1.94
C LYS A 47 6.73 -4.47 2.81
N ALA A 48 6.31 -3.23 2.97
CA ALA A 48 5.15 -2.91 3.76
C ALA A 48 3.86 -3.47 3.13
N VAL A 49 3.75 -3.40 1.81
CA VAL A 49 2.62 -3.98 1.09
C VAL A 49 2.59 -5.49 1.28
N LEU A 50 3.73 -6.16 1.18
CA LEU A 50 3.79 -7.61 1.36
C LEU A 50 3.42 -8.01 2.78
N ASN A 51 3.73 -7.18 3.77
CA ASN A 51 3.38 -7.45 5.17
C ASN A 51 1.89 -7.32 5.45
N LEU A 52 1.10 -6.84 4.49
CA LEU A 52 -0.36 -6.84 4.63
C LEU A 52 -0.94 -8.25 4.61
N ASP A 53 -0.14 -9.26 4.32
CA ASP A 53 -0.57 -10.65 4.40
C ASP A 53 -0.87 -11.09 5.84
N THR A 54 -0.41 -10.32 6.82
CA THR A 54 -0.58 -10.62 8.24
C THR A 54 -1.30 -9.48 8.93
N PHE A 55 -2.45 -9.76 9.55
CA PHE A 55 -3.24 -8.79 10.31
C PHE A 55 -3.51 -7.47 9.56
N PRO A 56 -4.02 -7.53 8.33
CA PRO A 56 -4.33 -6.29 7.61
C PRO A 56 -5.38 -5.43 8.31
N GLN A 57 -6.21 -6.04 9.16
CA GLN A 57 -7.23 -5.33 9.92
C GLN A 57 -6.65 -4.39 10.98
N SER A 58 -5.38 -4.53 11.34
CA SER A 58 -4.76 -3.68 12.34
C SER A 58 -4.52 -2.25 11.84
N HIS A 59 -4.61 -2.03 10.55
CA HIS A 59 -4.39 -0.71 9.98
C HIS A 59 -5.64 0.15 10.05
N GLN A 60 -5.40 1.45 10.12
CA GLN A 60 -6.46 2.42 10.30
C GLN A 60 -7.36 2.49 9.07
N GLU A 61 -8.66 2.69 9.32
CA GLU A 61 -9.60 2.92 8.25
C GLU A 61 -9.37 4.29 7.61
N ARG A 62 -9.59 4.39 6.30
CA ARG A 62 -9.41 5.65 5.59
C ARG A 62 -10.59 6.57 5.86
N ASN A 63 -10.32 7.76 6.42
CA ASN A 63 -11.34 8.69 6.87
C ASN A 63 -11.52 9.93 5.99
N GLU A 64 -10.69 10.08 4.97
CA GLU A 64 -10.74 11.30 4.17
C GLU A 64 -10.57 10.99 2.69
N GLY A 65 -11.03 11.92 1.85
CA GLY A 65 -10.95 11.80 0.42
C GLY A 65 -11.96 10.82 -0.15
N ARG A 66 -11.73 10.40 -1.40
CA ARG A 66 -12.69 9.57 -2.13
C ARG A 66 -12.87 8.18 -1.57
N TYR A 67 -11.92 7.71 -0.77
CA TYR A 67 -11.98 6.36 -0.20
C TYR A 67 -12.57 6.33 1.22
N ALA A 68 -12.94 7.49 1.75
CA ALA A 68 -13.48 7.59 3.10
C ALA A 68 -14.85 6.93 3.20
N GLY A 69 -15.09 6.25 4.33
CA GLY A 69 -16.41 5.69 4.63
C GLY A 69 -16.83 4.53 3.76
N LYS A 70 -15.91 3.91 3.05
CA LYS A 70 -16.23 2.82 2.10
C LYS A 70 -15.52 1.52 2.44
N GLY A 71 -14.99 1.41 3.66
CA GLY A 71 -14.32 0.18 4.10
C GLY A 71 -12.88 0.06 3.69
N TYR A 72 -12.30 1.09 3.10
CA TYR A 72 -10.88 1.10 2.76
C TYR A 72 -10.03 1.42 3.98
N ARG A 73 -8.86 0.83 4.03
CA ARG A 73 -7.86 1.09 5.06
C ARG A 73 -6.62 1.70 4.46
N GLN A 74 -5.79 2.27 5.31
CA GLN A 74 -4.58 2.95 4.87
C GLN A 74 -3.35 2.44 5.61
N LEU A 75 -2.23 2.43 4.90
CA LEU A 75 -0.93 2.12 5.44
C LEU A 75 -0.01 3.27 5.08
N LEU A 76 0.54 3.93 6.10
CA LEU A 76 1.41 5.08 5.90
C LEU A 76 2.86 4.65 5.91
N ILE A 77 3.60 5.01 4.87
CA ILE A 77 5.00 4.68 4.74
C ILE A 77 5.75 5.92 4.29
N ASP A 78 6.58 6.46 5.16
CA ASP A 78 7.30 7.70 4.89
C ASP A 78 6.29 8.78 4.46
N ASN A 79 6.44 9.35 3.29
CA ASN A 79 5.53 10.37 2.78
C ASN A 79 4.45 9.81 1.84
N TYR A 80 4.25 8.49 1.87
CA TYR A 80 3.32 7.82 0.97
C TYR A 80 2.21 7.10 1.72
N VAL A 81 1.08 6.95 1.07
CA VAL A 81 -0.04 6.22 1.62
C VAL A 81 -0.43 5.10 0.65
N VAL A 82 -0.60 3.91 1.20
CA VAL A 82 -1.12 2.75 0.48
C VAL A 82 -2.56 2.57 0.92
N ILE A 83 -3.49 2.59 -0.02
CA ILE A 83 -4.90 2.39 0.28
C ILE A 83 -5.30 1.01 -0.22
N PHE A 84 -5.94 0.24 0.66
CA PHE A 84 -6.29 -1.14 0.37
C PHE A 84 -7.64 -1.48 0.98
N ARG A 85 -8.23 -2.56 0.50
CA ARG A 85 -9.43 -3.14 1.11
C ARG A 85 -9.19 -4.62 1.38
N ILE A 86 -9.95 -5.16 2.32
CA ILE A 86 -9.82 -6.55 2.73
C ILE A 86 -11.06 -7.31 2.30
N ASP A 87 -10.87 -8.38 1.57
CA ASP A 87 -11.92 -9.34 1.25
C ASP A 87 -11.80 -10.49 2.22
N GLU A 88 -12.59 -10.45 3.29
CA GLU A 88 -12.52 -11.46 4.34
C GLU A 88 -12.95 -12.84 3.86
N LEU A 89 -13.92 -12.87 2.97
CA LEU A 89 -14.44 -14.14 2.47
C LEU A 89 -13.36 -14.91 1.71
N HIS A 90 -12.57 -14.22 0.89
CA HIS A 90 -11.53 -14.83 0.09
C HIS A 90 -10.14 -14.66 0.68
N LYS A 91 -10.04 -14.12 1.89
CA LYS A 91 -8.76 -13.88 2.57
C LYS A 91 -7.76 -13.20 1.64
N THR A 92 -8.19 -12.09 1.05
CA THR A 92 -7.40 -11.36 0.07
C THR A 92 -7.38 -9.87 0.40
N VAL A 93 -6.20 -9.26 0.32
CA VAL A 93 -6.02 -7.83 0.44
C VAL A 93 -5.81 -7.27 -0.96
N TYR A 94 -6.62 -6.28 -1.32
CA TYR A 94 -6.50 -5.61 -2.62
C TYR A 94 -5.93 -4.21 -2.42
N VAL A 95 -4.72 -3.99 -2.90
CA VAL A 95 -4.09 -2.67 -2.89
C VAL A 95 -4.61 -1.90 -4.09
N VAL A 96 -5.33 -0.80 -3.84
CA VAL A 96 -6.01 -0.07 -4.91
C VAL A 96 -5.22 1.13 -5.40
N THR A 97 -4.45 1.78 -4.53
CA THR A 97 -3.66 2.93 -4.95
C THR A 97 -2.48 3.15 -3.99
N ILE A 98 -1.41 3.74 -4.51
CA ILE A 98 -0.23 4.16 -3.76
C ILE A 98 0.05 5.60 -4.15
N GLN A 99 -0.06 6.53 -3.21
CA GLN A 99 -0.01 7.96 -3.49
C GLN A 99 0.90 8.68 -2.49
N TYR A 100 1.40 9.83 -2.92
CA TYR A 100 2.05 10.76 -2.01
C TYR A 100 0.99 11.32 -1.06
N GLN A 101 1.30 11.37 0.25
CA GLN A 101 0.33 11.79 1.26
C GLN A 101 -0.19 13.21 1.08
N GLY A 102 0.58 14.08 0.47
CA GLY A 102 0.17 15.44 0.23
C GLY A 102 -0.91 15.60 -0.84
N ARG A 103 -1.25 14.53 -1.55
CA ARG A 103 -2.28 14.62 -2.58
C ARG A 103 -3.67 14.55 -1.97
N ASN A 104 -4.57 15.27 -2.62
CA ASN A 104 -5.98 15.24 -2.24
C ASN A 104 -6.63 14.03 -2.93
N LEU A 105 -6.85 13.00 -2.19
CA LEU A 105 -7.44 11.76 -2.70
C LEU A 105 -8.93 11.68 -2.52
#